data_56e6ffbf4987c4de3f1c74e8232bd7cd
#
_entry.id   56e6ffbf4987c4de3f1c74e8232bd7cd
#
_cell.length_a   1.000
_cell.length_b   1.000
_cell.length_c   1.000
_cell.angle_alpha   90.00
_cell.angle_beta   90.00
_cell.angle_gamma   90.00
#
_symmetry.space_group_name_H-M   'P 1'
#
loop_
_entity.id
_entity.type
_entity.pdbx_description
1 polymer ?
#
loop_
_entity_poly.entity_id
_entity_poly.type
_entity_poly.pdbx_seq_one_letter_code
_entity_poly.pdbx_strand_id
1 'polypeptide(L)'
;MKIESIAAKLHKLIMEKSEGNSGPFMVGLSGGQGSGKTTLSKKLEELLIRDKVSCCVLSLDDFYLSKAKRRELAVQIHPLAFTRGVPGTHDVNLLKEILANLSKTNMTSKVKIPIFSKLSDDLLPKEKWRICSPSPRIILIEGWCIGAQPSFLTKSPKTSWEKKNDPEGLWKSWTRKESRKYLSIWQTL
;
A
#
# COMPACT_ATOMS: atom_id res chain seq x y z
N MET A 1 -3.48 -25.10 2.38
CA MET A 1 -4.05 -24.76 1.05
C MET A 1 -2.93 -24.13 0.24
N LYS A 2 -2.64 -24.66 -0.97
CA LYS A 2 -1.54 -24.13 -1.81
C LYS A 2 -1.91 -22.73 -2.31
N ILE A 3 -0.92 -21.84 -2.43
CA ILE A 3 -1.11 -20.44 -2.83
C ILE A 3 -1.78 -20.32 -4.22
N GLU A 4 -1.53 -21.27 -5.10
CA GLU A 4 -2.14 -21.36 -6.43
C GLU A 4 -3.68 -21.52 -6.34
N SER A 5 -4.16 -22.35 -5.41
CA SER A 5 -5.60 -22.54 -5.21
C SER A 5 -6.26 -21.28 -4.66
N ILE A 6 -5.56 -20.53 -3.77
CA ILE A 6 -6.07 -19.24 -3.27
C ILE A 6 -6.11 -18.23 -4.42
N ALA A 7 -5.02 -18.12 -5.17
CA ALA A 7 -4.94 -17.20 -6.30
C ALA A 7 -6.02 -17.45 -7.34
N ALA A 8 -6.28 -18.73 -7.69
CA ALA A 8 -7.33 -19.07 -8.65
C ALA A 8 -8.73 -18.68 -8.16
N LYS A 9 -9.05 -18.91 -6.88
CA LYS A 9 -10.33 -18.51 -6.29
C LYS A 9 -10.50 -17.00 -6.26
N LEU A 10 -9.44 -16.26 -5.86
CA LEU A 10 -9.48 -14.80 -5.83
C LEU A 10 -9.55 -14.22 -7.24
N HIS A 11 -8.82 -14.77 -8.20
CA HIS A 11 -8.90 -14.37 -9.60
C HIS A 11 -10.34 -14.45 -10.11
N LYS A 12 -11.02 -15.61 -9.92
CA LYS A 12 -12.42 -15.78 -10.30
C LYS A 12 -13.32 -14.71 -9.66
N LEU A 13 -13.18 -14.49 -8.35
CA LEU A 13 -13.95 -13.48 -7.62
C LEU A 13 -13.69 -12.07 -8.14
N ILE A 14 -12.42 -11.70 -8.43
CA ILE A 14 -12.05 -10.40 -8.99
C ILE A 14 -12.71 -10.21 -10.35
N MET A 15 -12.67 -11.21 -11.21
CA MET A 15 -13.30 -11.15 -12.53
C MET A 15 -14.81 -10.94 -12.43
N GLU A 16 -15.50 -11.72 -11.61
CA GLU A 16 -16.95 -11.60 -11.36
C GLU A 16 -17.30 -10.20 -10.81
N LYS A 17 -16.56 -9.70 -9.80
CA LYS A 17 -16.85 -8.42 -9.15
C LYS A 17 -16.48 -7.20 -9.97
N SER A 18 -15.54 -7.34 -10.90
CA SER A 18 -15.13 -6.25 -11.81
C SER A 18 -15.99 -6.15 -13.06
N GLU A 19 -16.91 -7.09 -13.27
CA GLU A 19 -17.80 -7.09 -14.43
C GLU A 19 -18.73 -5.87 -14.40
N GLY A 20 -18.86 -5.18 -15.53
CA GLY A 20 -19.70 -3.98 -15.66
C GLY A 20 -19.10 -2.68 -15.13
N ASN A 21 -17.91 -2.69 -14.49
CA ASN A 21 -17.26 -1.46 -14.06
C ASN A 21 -16.77 -0.64 -15.27
N SER A 22 -17.06 0.66 -15.26
CA SER A 22 -16.62 1.62 -16.29
C SER A 22 -15.18 2.10 -16.11
N GLY A 23 -14.60 1.93 -14.92
CA GLY A 23 -13.22 2.30 -14.57
C GLY A 23 -12.44 1.15 -13.95
N PRO A 24 -11.20 1.39 -13.50
CA PRO A 24 -10.41 0.38 -12.80
C PRO A 24 -11.09 -0.17 -11.56
N PHE A 25 -11.08 -1.48 -11.41
CA PHE A 25 -11.56 -2.14 -10.20
C PHE A 25 -10.41 -2.31 -9.20
N MET A 26 -10.56 -1.71 -8.01
CA MET A 26 -9.54 -1.78 -6.97
C MET A 26 -9.70 -2.99 -6.05
N VAL A 27 -8.61 -3.68 -5.81
CA VAL A 27 -8.52 -4.84 -4.92
C VAL A 27 -7.44 -4.61 -3.87
N GLY A 28 -7.80 -4.68 -2.59
CA GLY A 28 -6.86 -4.61 -1.48
C GLY A 28 -6.48 -5.98 -0.93
N LEU A 29 -5.19 -6.25 -0.83
CA LEU A 29 -4.64 -7.44 -0.19
C LEU A 29 -3.98 -7.05 1.14
N SER A 30 -4.64 -7.33 2.26
CA SER A 30 -4.12 -7.05 3.60
C SER A 30 -3.64 -8.32 4.30
N GLY A 31 -2.58 -8.20 5.08
CA GLY A 31 -2.06 -9.31 5.89
C GLY A 31 -0.72 -8.98 6.53
N GLY A 32 -0.36 -9.72 7.58
CA GLY A 32 0.89 -9.51 8.32
C GLY A 32 2.15 -9.68 7.47
N GLN A 33 3.28 -9.26 8.00
CA GLN A 33 4.59 -9.52 7.38
C GLN A 33 4.82 -11.03 7.25
N GLY A 34 5.43 -11.47 6.15
CA GLY A 34 5.68 -12.90 5.90
C GLY A 34 4.43 -13.74 5.56
N SER A 35 3.24 -13.15 5.49
CA SER A 35 2.00 -13.89 5.16
C SER A 35 1.84 -14.28 3.69
N GLY A 36 2.79 -13.94 2.82
CA GLY A 36 2.76 -14.29 1.40
C GLY A 36 1.98 -13.34 0.49
N LYS A 37 1.60 -12.13 0.95
CA LYS A 37 0.87 -11.13 0.14
C LYS A 37 1.54 -10.86 -1.20
N THR A 38 2.83 -10.55 -1.19
CA THR A 38 3.59 -10.25 -2.41
C THR A 38 3.66 -11.44 -3.36
N THR A 39 3.74 -12.66 -2.84
CA THR A 39 3.69 -13.87 -3.66
C THR A 39 2.30 -14.07 -4.26
N LEU A 40 1.26 -13.83 -3.47
CA LEU A 40 -0.12 -13.92 -3.92
C LEU A 40 -0.45 -12.85 -4.96
N SER A 41 -0.03 -11.60 -4.76
CA SER A 41 -0.28 -10.52 -5.73
C SER A 41 0.41 -10.77 -7.07
N LYS A 42 1.66 -11.26 -7.07
CA LYS A 42 2.35 -11.69 -8.29
C LYS A 42 1.61 -12.82 -9.01
N LYS A 43 1.12 -13.81 -8.25
CA LYS A 43 0.37 -14.92 -8.84
C LYS A 43 -0.96 -14.47 -9.43
N LEU A 44 -1.65 -13.53 -8.80
CA LEU A 44 -2.85 -12.90 -9.36
C LEU A 44 -2.54 -12.10 -10.63
N GLU A 45 -1.44 -11.34 -10.62
CA GLU A 45 -0.97 -10.59 -11.80
C GLU A 45 -0.73 -11.54 -12.99
N GLU A 46 -0.02 -12.67 -12.77
CA GLU A 46 0.22 -13.69 -13.79
C GLU A 46 -1.10 -14.24 -14.38
N LEU A 47 -2.10 -14.52 -13.52
CA LEU A 47 -3.40 -15.03 -13.96
C LEU A 47 -4.18 -13.97 -14.78
N LEU A 48 -4.19 -12.72 -14.33
CA LEU A 48 -4.84 -11.61 -15.05
C LEU A 48 -4.19 -11.38 -16.42
N ILE A 49 -2.85 -11.36 -16.49
CA ILE A 49 -2.10 -11.20 -17.74
C ILE A 49 -2.40 -12.36 -18.71
N ARG A 50 -2.41 -13.59 -18.21
CA ARG A 50 -2.77 -14.78 -19.01
C ARG A 50 -4.15 -14.64 -19.66
N ASP A 51 -5.11 -14.07 -18.91
CA ASP A 51 -6.48 -13.87 -19.39
C ASP A 51 -6.63 -12.52 -20.14
N LYS A 52 -5.50 -11.88 -20.51
CA LYS A 52 -5.43 -10.59 -21.23
C LYS A 52 -6.14 -9.43 -20.51
N VAL A 53 -6.21 -9.49 -19.18
CA VAL A 53 -6.76 -8.43 -18.34
C VAL A 53 -5.61 -7.51 -17.90
N SER A 54 -5.70 -6.22 -18.27
CA SER A 54 -4.70 -5.23 -17.85
C SER A 54 -4.75 -5.00 -16.34
N CYS A 55 -3.60 -5.05 -15.69
CA CYS A 55 -3.52 -4.84 -14.25
C CYS A 55 -2.30 -4.01 -13.85
N CYS A 56 -2.40 -3.34 -12.71
CA CYS A 56 -1.30 -2.67 -12.04
C CYS A 56 -1.24 -3.12 -10.58
N VAL A 57 -0.13 -3.71 -10.18
CA VAL A 57 0.10 -4.11 -8.79
C VAL A 57 0.88 -3.02 -8.07
N LEU A 58 0.37 -2.53 -6.95
CA LEU A 58 1.01 -1.55 -6.08
C LEU A 58 1.32 -2.19 -4.73
N SER A 59 2.57 -2.11 -4.28
CA SER A 59 2.94 -2.47 -2.92
C SER A 59 2.97 -1.22 -2.06
N LEU A 60 2.30 -1.22 -0.92
CA LEU A 60 2.37 -0.11 0.03
C LEU A 60 3.81 0.12 0.52
N ASP A 61 4.63 -0.93 0.57
CA ASP A 61 6.04 -0.84 0.94
C ASP A 61 6.87 0.00 -0.05
N ASP A 62 6.42 0.17 -1.30
CA ASP A 62 7.08 1.03 -2.28
C ASP A 62 6.80 2.53 -2.05
N PHE A 63 5.87 2.84 -1.18
CA PHE A 63 5.46 4.21 -0.84
C PHE A 63 6.03 4.70 0.50
N TYR A 64 7.03 4.06 1.09
CA TYR A 64 7.67 4.62 2.26
C TYR A 64 8.26 6.00 1.96
N LEU A 65 8.15 6.90 2.94
CA LEU A 65 8.83 8.19 2.90
C LEU A 65 10.35 7.98 2.80
N SER A 66 11.03 8.91 2.15
CA SER A 66 12.49 8.91 2.07
C SER A 66 13.14 8.90 3.47
N LYS A 67 14.37 8.42 3.55
CA LYS A 67 15.11 8.40 4.80
C LYS A 67 15.25 9.79 5.42
N ALA A 68 15.42 10.82 4.58
CA ALA A 68 15.49 12.22 5.01
C ALA A 68 14.16 12.65 5.68
N LYS A 69 13.03 12.39 5.03
CA LYS A 69 11.70 12.69 5.58
C LYS A 69 11.42 11.97 6.89
N ARG A 70 11.82 10.72 7.01
CA ARG A 70 11.66 9.96 8.26
C ARG A 70 12.55 10.49 9.39
N ARG A 71 13.74 11.05 9.06
CA ARG A 71 14.57 11.78 10.05
C ARG A 71 13.87 13.04 10.56
N GLU A 72 13.26 13.82 9.67
CA GLU A 72 12.48 15.00 10.06
C GLU A 72 11.35 14.61 11.01
N LEU A 73 10.59 13.57 10.68
CA LEU A 73 9.52 13.04 11.54
C LEU A 73 10.05 12.55 12.90
N ALA A 74 11.23 11.94 12.93
CA ALA A 74 11.84 11.48 14.16
C ALA A 74 12.17 12.64 15.13
N VAL A 75 12.57 13.79 14.59
CA VAL A 75 12.84 14.99 15.37
C VAL A 75 11.53 15.69 15.79
N GLN A 76 10.59 15.81 14.86
CA GLN A 76 9.35 16.58 15.08
C GLN A 76 8.31 15.85 15.94
N ILE A 77 8.24 14.53 15.84
CA ILE A 77 7.18 13.72 16.44
C ILE A 77 7.73 12.81 17.53
N HIS A 78 8.55 11.84 17.15
CA HIS A 78 9.09 10.84 18.06
C HIS A 78 10.20 10.02 17.37
N PRO A 79 11.30 9.64 18.05
CA PRO A 79 12.40 8.87 17.46
C PRO A 79 11.98 7.60 16.72
N LEU A 80 10.92 6.93 17.18
CA LEU A 80 10.37 5.73 16.54
C LEU A 80 9.79 6.00 15.13
N ALA A 81 9.48 7.25 14.78
CA ALA A 81 9.01 7.60 13.43
C ALA A 81 10.11 7.50 12.36
N PHE A 82 11.38 7.35 12.76
CA PHE A 82 12.47 7.04 11.84
C PHE A 82 12.36 5.65 11.21
N THR A 83 11.86 4.68 11.99
CA THR A 83 11.71 3.30 11.50
C THR A 83 10.50 3.20 10.60
N ARG A 84 10.72 2.73 9.36
CA ARG A 84 9.63 2.47 8.42
C ARG A 84 8.73 1.34 8.90
N GLY A 85 7.46 1.34 8.48
CA GLY A 85 6.54 0.21 8.71
C GLY A 85 5.16 0.65 9.16
N VAL A 86 5.06 1.60 10.08
CA VAL A 86 3.79 2.02 10.68
C VAL A 86 3.09 3.11 9.85
N PRO A 87 1.76 3.27 10.01
CA PRO A 87 1.05 4.42 9.44
C PRO A 87 1.74 5.75 9.82
N GLY A 88 1.87 6.62 8.81
CA GLY A 88 2.61 7.87 8.90
C GLY A 88 4.02 7.81 8.31
N THR A 89 4.56 6.61 8.07
CA THR A 89 5.86 6.44 7.41
C THR A 89 5.75 6.18 5.90
N HIS A 90 4.52 6.21 5.36
CA HIS A 90 4.25 6.09 3.92
C HIS A 90 3.78 7.43 3.35
N ASP A 91 4.11 7.68 2.10
CA ASP A 91 3.59 8.82 1.32
C ASP A 91 2.22 8.46 0.73
N VAL A 92 1.18 8.59 1.56
CA VAL A 92 -0.21 8.32 1.16
C VAL A 92 -0.70 9.33 0.11
N ASN A 93 -0.14 10.54 0.10
CA ASN A 93 -0.52 11.54 -0.91
C ASN A 93 0.00 11.14 -2.29
N LEU A 94 1.26 10.70 -2.38
CA LEU A 94 1.81 10.14 -3.63
C LEU A 94 1.03 8.91 -4.10
N LEU A 95 0.63 8.02 -3.17
CA LEU A 95 -0.20 6.86 -3.52
C LEU A 95 -1.55 7.30 -4.13
N LYS A 96 -2.22 8.27 -3.52
CA LYS A 96 -3.48 8.82 -4.05
C LYS A 96 -3.30 9.48 -5.41
N GLU A 97 -2.26 10.27 -5.60
CA GLU A 97 -1.94 10.88 -6.88
C GLU A 97 -1.75 9.82 -7.97
N ILE A 98 -1.01 8.77 -7.67
CA ILE A 98 -0.78 7.65 -8.60
C ILE A 98 -2.11 6.94 -8.92
N LEU A 99 -2.93 6.65 -7.92
CA LEU A 99 -4.24 6.03 -8.13
C LEU A 99 -5.14 6.90 -9.00
N ALA A 100 -5.22 8.20 -8.72
CA ALA A 100 -5.98 9.14 -9.53
C ALA A 100 -5.47 9.18 -10.99
N ASN A 101 -4.15 9.11 -11.20
CA ASN A 101 -3.57 9.06 -12.55
C ASN A 101 -3.85 7.72 -13.24
N LEU A 102 -3.82 6.60 -12.53
CA LEU A 102 -4.17 5.29 -13.08
C LEU A 102 -5.66 5.21 -13.46
N SER A 103 -6.53 5.98 -12.81
CA SER A 103 -7.99 5.95 -13.04
C SER A 103 -8.45 6.85 -14.18
N LYS A 104 -7.57 7.72 -14.70
CA LYS A 104 -7.93 8.61 -15.82
C LYS A 104 -8.04 7.84 -17.13
N THR A 105 -9.24 7.76 -17.70
CA THR A 105 -9.51 7.05 -18.96
C THR A 105 -8.89 7.70 -20.21
N ASN A 106 -8.64 9.01 -20.16
CA ASN A 106 -8.15 9.79 -21.29
C ASN A 106 -6.62 10.05 -21.27
N MET A 107 -5.89 9.43 -20.34
CA MET A 107 -4.42 9.57 -20.31
C MET A 107 -3.75 8.58 -21.24
N THR A 108 -2.90 9.11 -22.12
CA THR A 108 -1.98 8.32 -22.97
C THR A 108 -0.62 8.12 -22.33
N SER A 109 -0.29 8.95 -21.31
CA SER A 109 1.01 8.93 -20.66
C SER A 109 1.09 7.82 -19.60
N LYS A 110 2.18 7.09 -19.62
CA LYS A 110 2.50 6.03 -18.64
C LYS A 110 2.68 6.61 -17.24
N VAL A 111 2.19 5.89 -16.22
CA VAL A 111 2.28 6.28 -14.82
C VAL A 111 3.53 5.67 -14.18
N LYS A 112 4.35 6.50 -13.55
CA LYS A 112 5.53 6.04 -12.82
C LYS A 112 5.16 5.63 -11.39
N ILE A 113 5.53 4.41 -11.01
CA ILE A 113 5.28 3.83 -9.70
C ILE A 113 6.60 3.80 -8.92
N PRO A 114 6.66 4.34 -7.70
CA PRO A 114 7.88 4.35 -6.90
C PRO A 114 8.39 2.94 -6.64
N ILE A 115 9.68 2.83 -6.36
CA ILE A 115 10.32 1.63 -5.86
C ILE A 115 11.13 2.00 -4.63
N PHE A 116 10.86 1.32 -3.53
CA PHE A 116 11.61 1.48 -2.29
C PHE A 116 12.66 0.37 -2.15
N SER A 117 13.91 0.77 -2.01
CA SER A 117 15.01 -0.16 -1.76
C SER A 117 15.14 -0.44 -0.27
N LYS A 118 14.81 -1.66 0.15
CA LYS A 118 14.99 -2.10 1.54
C LYS A 118 16.47 -2.16 1.95
N LEU A 119 17.37 -2.32 0.97
CA LEU A 119 18.80 -2.37 1.20
C LEU A 119 19.38 -0.99 1.54
N SER A 120 19.06 0.03 0.75
CA SER A 120 19.48 1.43 1.02
C SER A 120 18.58 2.12 2.05
N ASP A 121 17.44 1.51 2.41
CA ASP A 121 16.41 2.08 3.27
C ASP A 121 15.88 3.43 2.75
N ASP A 122 15.74 3.53 1.41
CA ASP A 122 15.30 4.78 0.75
C ASP A 122 14.59 4.50 -0.59
N LEU A 123 13.93 5.54 -1.11
CA LEU A 123 13.36 5.51 -2.45
C LEU A 123 14.46 5.47 -3.51
N LEU A 124 14.25 4.67 -4.54
CA LEU A 124 15.09 4.74 -5.74
C LEU A 124 14.84 6.04 -6.52
N PRO A 125 15.84 6.53 -7.28
CA PRO A 125 15.66 7.66 -8.18
C PRO A 125 14.50 7.44 -9.14
N LYS A 126 13.79 8.51 -9.52
CA LYS A 126 12.57 8.46 -10.36
C LYS A 126 12.76 7.80 -11.72
N GLU A 127 14.00 7.77 -12.22
CA GLU A 127 14.40 7.10 -13.47
C GLU A 127 14.29 5.58 -13.39
N LYS A 128 14.41 5.05 -12.16
CA LYS A 128 14.32 3.61 -11.86
C LYS A 128 12.92 3.18 -11.43
N TRP A 129 11.96 4.11 -11.37
CA TRP A 129 10.59 3.79 -11.02
C TRP A 129 9.95 2.90 -12.07
N ARG A 130 9.14 1.96 -11.63
CA ARG A 130 8.38 1.07 -12.51
C ARG A 130 7.33 1.87 -13.31
N ILE A 131 7.07 1.44 -14.53
CA ILE A 131 6.08 2.07 -15.39
C ILE A 131 4.84 1.18 -15.45
N CYS A 132 3.67 1.80 -15.26
CA CYS A 132 2.38 1.17 -15.46
C CYS A 132 1.60 1.90 -16.58
N SER A 133 0.84 1.14 -17.37
CA SER A 133 -0.09 1.72 -18.36
C SER A 133 -1.24 2.43 -17.63
N PRO A 134 -1.75 3.55 -18.14
CA PRO A 134 -2.92 4.20 -17.56
C PRO A 134 -4.18 3.34 -17.75
N SER A 135 -5.18 3.58 -16.91
CA SER A 135 -6.48 2.90 -16.96
C SER A 135 -6.40 1.36 -17.03
N PRO A 136 -5.62 0.71 -16.13
CA PRO A 136 -5.67 -0.75 -16.05
C PRO A 136 -7.07 -1.18 -15.60
N ARG A 137 -7.55 -2.33 -16.08
CA ARG A 137 -8.84 -2.86 -15.63
C ARG A 137 -8.84 -3.21 -14.13
N ILE A 138 -7.70 -3.69 -13.62
CA ILE A 138 -7.56 -4.07 -12.20
C ILE A 138 -6.37 -3.31 -11.58
N ILE A 139 -6.58 -2.73 -10.41
CA ILE A 139 -5.52 -2.20 -9.54
C ILE A 139 -5.47 -3.07 -8.29
N LEU A 140 -4.36 -3.79 -8.09
CA LEU A 140 -4.10 -4.55 -6.87
C LEU A 140 -3.23 -3.71 -5.94
N ILE A 141 -3.67 -3.48 -4.70
CA ILE A 141 -2.87 -2.80 -3.68
C ILE A 141 -2.60 -3.79 -2.55
N GLU A 142 -1.35 -4.14 -2.31
CA GLU A 142 -0.98 -5.01 -1.21
C GLU A 142 -0.25 -4.25 -0.10
N GLY A 143 -0.50 -4.63 1.14
CA GLY A 143 0.18 -4.06 2.31
C GLY A 143 -0.38 -4.56 3.63
N TRP A 144 0.37 -4.39 4.71
CA TRP A 144 -0.05 -4.91 6.00
C TRP A 144 -1.18 -4.11 6.66
N CYS A 145 -1.31 -2.83 6.32
CA CYS A 145 -2.35 -1.94 6.89
C CYS A 145 -3.39 -1.48 5.84
N ILE A 146 -3.46 -2.15 4.69
CA ILE A 146 -4.48 -1.89 3.69
C ILE A 146 -5.85 -2.25 4.26
N GLY A 147 -6.78 -1.27 4.28
CA GLY A 147 -8.10 -1.43 4.87
C GLY A 147 -8.14 -1.48 6.40
N ALA A 148 -7.01 -1.28 7.08
CA ALA A 148 -6.96 -1.23 8.53
C ALA A 148 -7.74 -0.03 9.08
N GLN A 149 -8.60 -0.29 10.06
CA GLN A 149 -9.36 0.77 10.72
C GLN A 149 -8.58 1.37 11.90
N PRO A 150 -8.62 2.69 12.10
CA PRO A 150 -7.93 3.37 13.21
C PRO A 150 -8.33 2.84 14.60
N SER A 151 -9.52 2.27 14.73
CA SER A 151 -10.04 1.72 15.98
C SER A 151 -9.20 0.57 16.52
N PHE A 152 -8.52 -0.20 15.68
CA PHE A 152 -7.61 -1.28 16.12
C PHE A 152 -6.42 -0.77 16.90
N LEU A 153 -5.95 0.44 16.62
CA LEU A 153 -4.79 1.05 17.28
C LEU A 153 -5.14 1.70 18.65
N THR A 154 -6.43 1.79 18.99
CA THR A 154 -6.88 2.62 20.10
C THR A 154 -7.25 1.89 21.36
N LYS A 155 -7.66 0.63 21.29
CA LYS A 155 -8.25 -0.12 22.38
C LYS A 155 -7.27 -1.02 23.13
N SER A 156 -6.09 -1.23 22.59
CA SER A 156 -5.09 -2.08 23.25
C SER A 156 -4.39 -1.34 24.37
N PRO A 157 -4.29 -1.92 25.56
CA PRO A 157 -3.46 -1.36 26.62
C PRO A 157 -2.01 -1.26 26.14
N LYS A 158 -1.25 -0.27 26.65
CA LYS A 158 0.16 -0.13 26.30
C LYS A 158 0.91 -1.42 26.65
N THR A 159 1.61 -1.98 25.67
CA THR A 159 2.51 -3.10 25.90
C THR A 159 3.70 -2.67 26.76
N SER A 160 4.44 -3.61 27.36
CA SER A 160 5.65 -3.31 28.12
C SER A 160 6.67 -2.56 27.25
N TRP A 161 6.77 -2.88 25.96
CA TRP A 161 7.61 -2.20 25.00
C TRP A 161 7.16 -0.75 24.78
N GLU A 162 5.85 -0.50 24.57
CA GLU A 162 5.30 0.85 24.40
C GLU A 162 5.48 1.70 25.66
N LYS A 163 5.30 1.13 26.86
CA LYS A 163 5.56 1.84 28.12
C LYS A 163 7.00 2.31 28.24
N LYS A 164 7.95 1.52 27.72
CA LYS A 164 9.38 1.85 27.75
C LYS A 164 9.77 2.87 26.68
N ASN A 165 9.28 2.72 25.46
CA ASN A 165 9.77 3.44 24.29
C ASN A 165 8.86 4.59 23.83
N ASP A 166 7.60 4.63 24.29
CA ASP A 166 6.60 5.68 24.03
C ASP A 166 5.76 5.93 25.31
N PRO A 167 6.39 6.31 26.42
CA PRO A 167 5.70 6.45 27.72
C PRO A 167 4.57 7.48 27.68
N GLU A 168 4.73 8.55 26.94
CA GLU A 168 3.71 9.59 26.77
C GLU A 168 2.65 9.22 25.71
N GLY A 169 2.92 8.23 24.85
CA GLY A 169 2.02 7.79 23.79
C GLY A 169 1.97 8.72 22.58
N LEU A 170 3.00 9.53 22.37
CA LEU A 170 3.09 10.48 21.26
C LEU A 170 3.15 9.75 19.91
N TRP A 171 4.04 8.76 19.80
CA TRP A 171 4.17 7.94 18.61
C TRP A 171 2.89 7.13 18.31
N LYS A 172 2.28 6.54 19.32
CA LYS A 172 1.01 5.78 19.19
C LYS A 172 -0.13 6.70 18.75
N SER A 173 -0.21 7.89 19.32
CA SER A 173 -1.23 8.90 18.97
C SER A 173 -1.05 9.39 17.52
N TRP A 174 0.19 9.65 17.13
CA TRP A 174 0.53 10.06 15.78
C TRP A 174 0.22 8.97 14.75
N THR A 175 0.67 7.72 14.96
CA THR A 175 0.38 6.62 14.05
C THR A 175 -1.12 6.37 13.89
N ARG A 176 -1.89 6.54 14.96
CA ARG A 176 -3.36 6.48 14.92
C ARG A 176 -3.96 7.59 14.06
N LYS A 177 -3.49 8.83 14.22
CA LYS A 177 -3.93 9.96 13.38
C LYS A 177 -3.62 9.69 11.91
N GLU A 178 -2.41 9.25 11.63
CA GLU A 178 -1.95 8.96 10.27
C GLU A 178 -2.70 7.76 9.64
N SER A 179 -3.10 6.76 10.43
CA SER A 179 -3.85 5.61 9.91
C SER A 179 -5.18 5.98 9.25
N ARG A 180 -5.79 7.10 9.63
CA ARG A 180 -7.02 7.60 9.00
C ARG A 180 -6.83 7.95 7.53
N LYS A 181 -5.62 8.35 7.13
CA LYS A 181 -5.30 8.68 5.74
C LYS A 181 -5.44 7.47 4.81
N TYR A 182 -5.26 6.26 5.33
CA TYR A 182 -5.37 5.03 4.53
C TYR A 182 -6.82 4.69 4.18
N LEU A 183 -7.79 5.07 5.02
CA LEU A 183 -9.21 4.89 4.69
C LEU A 183 -9.61 5.72 3.47
N SER A 184 -9.04 6.91 3.32
CA SER A 184 -9.36 7.79 2.20
C SER A 184 -8.78 7.32 0.84
N ILE A 185 -7.89 6.32 0.82
CA ILE A 185 -7.43 5.68 -0.42
C ILE A 185 -8.61 5.08 -1.20
N TRP A 186 -9.56 4.47 -0.48
CA TRP A 186 -10.75 3.82 -1.07
C TRP A 186 -11.85 4.79 -1.47
N GLN A 187 -11.71 6.07 -1.11
CA GLN A 187 -12.67 7.14 -1.42
C GLN A 187 -12.23 7.97 -2.63
N THR A 188 -11.09 7.67 -3.22
CA THR A 188 -10.46 8.48 -4.28
C THR A 188 -10.91 8.06 -5.70
N LEU A 189 -11.72 7.00 -5.81
CA LEU A 189 -12.17 6.43 -7.08
C LEU A 189 -13.67 6.48 -7.26
#